data_445ec72b9216a83b0de707b30b78d8ed
#
_entry.id   445ec72b9216a83b0de707b30b78d8ed
#
_cell.length_a   1.000
_cell.length_b   1.000
_cell.length_c   1.000
_cell.angle_alpha   90.00
_cell.angle_beta   90.00
_cell.angle_gamma   90.00
#
_symmetry.space_group_name_H-M   'P 1'
#
loop_
_entity.id
_entity.type
_entity.pdbx_description
1 polymer ?
#
loop_
_entity_poly.entity_id
_entity_poly.type
_entity_poly.pdbx_seq_one_letter_code
_entity_poly.pdbx_strand_id
1 'polypeptide(L)'
;MSRAPLRDCGHGSRSTAAVNEFAAFAQKLPAYLPRDWACDHGYLEFANPVIRAGLDNLRAQGVDRILAVPGMLVAAMHTKNDIPTVLNAYGAEHGIEVSYGRDLGIDPKMIAAAGDRVREAIAAADAEHGAVPLKQTCLVVIGRGASDPDANGNVAKVARLVQE
;
A
#
# COMPACT_ATOMS: atom_id res chain seq x y z
N MET A 1 -29.33 -1.47 1.84
CA MET A 1 -28.21 -1.32 0.90
C MET A 1 -26.98 -1.80 1.64
N SER A 2 -26.33 -2.86 1.13
CA SER A 2 -25.10 -3.41 1.74
C SER A 2 -24.00 -2.35 1.65
N ARG A 3 -23.44 -1.96 2.80
CA ARG A 3 -22.27 -1.07 2.84
C ARG A 3 -21.05 -1.91 2.52
N ALA A 4 -20.32 -1.60 1.47
CA ALA A 4 -19.05 -2.26 1.16
C ALA A 4 -17.91 -1.47 1.82
N PRO A 5 -17.37 -1.91 2.95
CA PRO A 5 -16.26 -1.23 3.59
C PRO A 5 -14.94 -1.59 2.89
N LEU A 6 -14.03 -0.64 2.92
CA LEU A 6 -12.65 -0.82 2.49
C LEU A 6 -11.77 -1.19 3.68
N ARG A 7 -10.97 -2.23 3.52
CA ARG A 7 -9.92 -2.62 4.45
C ARG A 7 -8.54 -2.43 3.84
N ASP A 8 -7.75 -1.52 4.40
CA ASP A 8 -6.35 -1.36 4.00
C ASP A 8 -5.45 -2.24 4.86
N CYS A 9 -4.66 -3.11 4.21
CA CYS A 9 -3.83 -4.12 4.85
C CYS A 9 -2.35 -3.76 4.69
N GLY A 10 -1.74 -3.22 5.75
CA GLY A 10 -0.30 -2.94 5.82
C GLY A 10 0.50 -4.16 6.29
N HIS A 11 1.79 -4.16 5.98
CA HIS A 11 2.72 -5.15 6.54
C HIS A 11 2.89 -4.97 8.06
N GLY A 12 3.04 -3.73 8.48
CA GLY A 12 3.48 -3.36 9.82
C GLY A 12 4.99 -3.14 9.90
N SER A 13 5.42 -2.54 10.98
CA SER A 13 6.84 -2.21 11.19
C SER A 13 7.15 -2.11 12.69
N ARG A 14 8.41 -2.36 13.06
CA ARG A 14 8.94 -2.04 14.39
C ARG A 14 9.26 -0.55 14.55
N SER A 15 9.31 0.19 13.44
CA SER A 15 9.48 1.65 13.47
C SER A 15 8.15 2.33 13.73
N THR A 16 8.02 3.03 14.84
CA THR A 16 6.83 3.82 15.18
C THR A 16 6.54 4.89 14.12
N ALA A 17 7.57 5.49 13.54
CA ALA A 17 7.41 6.48 12.48
C ALA A 17 6.71 5.86 11.25
N ALA A 18 7.15 4.69 10.79
CA ALA A 18 6.54 3.99 9.66
C ALA A 18 5.09 3.55 9.93
N VAL A 19 4.79 3.11 11.16
CA VAL A 19 3.43 2.76 11.59
C VAL A 19 2.52 3.99 11.57
N ASN A 20 2.98 5.10 12.12
CA ASN A 20 2.21 6.36 12.16
C ASN A 20 1.99 6.93 10.75
N GLU A 21 2.98 6.85 9.86
CA GLU A 21 2.87 7.29 8.47
C GLU A 21 1.82 6.48 7.70
N PHE A 22 1.83 5.16 7.84
CA PHE A 22 0.82 4.31 7.22
C PHE A 22 -0.58 4.57 7.79
N ALA A 23 -0.71 4.72 9.11
CA ALA A 23 -1.99 5.07 9.75
C ALA A 23 -2.50 6.44 9.25
N ALA A 24 -1.63 7.45 9.13
CA ALA A 24 -1.99 8.76 8.59
C ALA A 24 -2.40 8.69 7.10
N PHE A 25 -1.78 7.81 6.32
CA PHE A 25 -2.21 7.52 4.95
C PHE A 25 -3.60 6.89 4.94
N ALA A 26 -3.83 5.83 5.71
CA ALA A 26 -5.11 5.14 5.77
C ALA A 26 -6.27 6.07 6.22
N GLN A 27 -6.01 7.01 7.12
CA GLN A 27 -6.99 8.02 7.56
C GLN A 27 -7.44 8.98 6.45
N LYS A 28 -6.68 9.11 5.37
CA LYS A 28 -7.05 9.94 4.22
C LYS A 28 -7.96 9.21 3.23
N LEU A 29 -7.98 7.88 3.23
CA LEU A 29 -8.73 7.08 2.26
C LEU A 29 -10.24 7.38 2.24
N PRO A 30 -10.93 7.60 3.38
CA PRO A 30 -12.36 7.90 3.36
C PRO A 30 -12.75 9.09 2.50
N ALA A 31 -11.85 10.08 2.31
CA ALA A 31 -12.10 11.23 1.45
C ALA A 31 -12.22 10.88 -0.06
N TYR A 32 -11.73 9.71 -0.44
CA TYR A 32 -11.70 9.22 -1.82
C TYR A 32 -12.69 8.07 -2.07
N LEU A 33 -13.45 7.68 -1.05
CA LEU A 33 -14.42 6.60 -1.10
C LEU A 33 -15.85 7.14 -1.14
N PRO A 34 -16.84 6.34 -1.58
CA PRO A 34 -18.25 6.69 -1.41
C PRO A 34 -18.55 7.00 0.08
N ARG A 35 -19.40 8.00 0.33
CA ARG A 35 -19.66 8.53 1.69
C ARG A 35 -20.24 7.52 2.67
N ASP A 36 -20.88 6.48 2.17
CA ASP A 36 -21.49 5.40 2.94
C ASP A 36 -20.55 4.21 3.20
N TRP A 37 -19.31 4.28 2.69
CA TRP A 37 -18.32 3.24 2.91
C TRP A 37 -17.60 3.44 4.24
N ALA A 38 -17.61 2.42 5.09
CA ALA A 38 -16.71 2.37 6.22
C ALA A 38 -15.29 2.05 5.73
N CYS A 39 -14.29 2.63 6.39
CA CYS A 39 -12.89 2.36 6.08
C CYS A 39 -12.15 2.09 7.38
N ASP A 40 -11.31 1.07 7.36
CA ASP A 40 -10.42 0.74 8.47
C ASP A 40 -9.09 0.21 7.94
N HIS A 41 -8.08 0.12 8.78
CA HIS A 41 -6.77 -0.42 8.40
C HIS A 41 -6.26 -1.42 9.44
N GLY A 42 -5.22 -2.15 9.08
CA GLY A 42 -4.52 -2.99 10.04
C GLY A 42 -3.27 -3.61 9.44
N TYR A 43 -2.47 -4.10 10.33
CA TYR A 43 -1.15 -4.62 10.03
C TYR A 43 -1.15 -6.15 10.11
N LEU A 44 -0.32 -6.78 9.25
CA LEU A 44 -0.11 -8.21 9.30
C LEU A 44 0.63 -8.61 10.58
N GLU A 45 1.69 -7.85 10.90
CA GLU A 45 2.57 -8.11 12.05
C GLU A 45 3.24 -6.84 12.58
N PHE A 46 3.94 -6.93 13.72
CA PHE A 46 4.75 -5.89 14.37
C PHE A 46 4.04 -4.62 14.83
N ALA A 47 2.77 -4.40 14.48
CA ALA A 47 2.03 -3.19 14.82
C ALA A 47 0.55 -3.47 15.09
N ASN A 48 -0.12 -2.53 15.75
CA ASN A 48 -1.55 -2.58 16.02
C ASN A 48 -2.28 -1.43 15.31
N PRO A 49 -3.58 -1.62 14.95
CA PRO A 49 -4.34 -2.87 15.08
C PRO A 49 -3.89 -3.93 14.08
N VAL A 50 -3.93 -5.21 14.48
CA VAL A 50 -3.74 -6.32 13.54
C VAL A 50 -4.91 -6.41 12.56
N ILE A 51 -4.71 -7.02 11.39
CA ILE A 51 -5.75 -7.16 10.35
C ILE A 51 -7.06 -7.68 10.96
N ARG A 52 -7.00 -8.73 11.78
CA ARG A 52 -8.18 -9.35 12.38
C ARG A 52 -9.00 -8.38 13.25
N ALA A 53 -8.35 -7.58 14.07
CA ALA A 53 -9.02 -6.61 14.95
C ALA A 53 -9.84 -5.58 14.18
N GLY A 54 -9.32 -5.07 13.07
CA GLY A 54 -10.10 -4.15 12.26
C GLY A 54 -11.21 -4.83 11.43
N LEU A 55 -11.06 -6.12 11.08
CA LEU A 55 -12.16 -6.90 10.51
C LEU A 55 -13.29 -7.04 11.54
N ASP A 56 -12.97 -7.26 12.82
CA ASP A 56 -13.96 -7.30 13.90
C ASP A 56 -14.68 -5.96 14.05
N ASN A 57 -13.97 -4.83 13.93
CA ASN A 57 -14.58 -3.49 13.95
C ASN A 57 -15.57 -3.29 12.80
N LEU A 58 -15.22 -3.72 11.60
CA LEU A 58 -16.13 -3.64 10.45
C LEU A 58 -17.35 -4.56 10.63
N ARG A 59 -17.14 -5.80 11.10
CA ARG A 59 -18.22 -6.74 11.40
C ARG A 59 -19.20 -6.19 12.45
N ALA A 60 -18.67 -5.55 13.50
CA ALA A 60 -19.52 -4.93 14.52
C ALA A 60 -20.42 -3.81 13.98
N GLN A 61 -20.08 -3.23 12.82
CA GLN A 61 -20.90 -2.27 12.09
C GLN A 61 -21.95 -2.92 11.18
N GLY A 62 -22.10 -4.23 11.22
CA GLY A 62 -23.10 -4.97 10.45
C GLY A 62 -22.72 -5.20 8.98
N VAL A 63 -21.43 -5.26 8.69
CA VAL A 63 -20.90 -5.46 7.35
C VAL A 63 -20.92 -6.95 6.98
N ASP A 64 -21.44 -7.25 5.81
CA ASP A 64 -21.55 -8.60 5.22
C ASP A 64 -20.57 -8.84 4.07
N ARG A 65 -19.93 -7.78 3.58
CA ARG A 65 -18.95 -7.82 2.50
C ARG A 65 -17.80 -6.87 2.78
N ILE A 66 -16.55 -7.29 2.55
CA ILE A 66 -15.35 -6.50 2.76
C ILE A 66 -14.51 -6.47 1.48
N LEU A 67 -14.08 -5.28 1.08
CA LEU A 67 -13.06 -5.09 0.07
C LEU A 67 -11.72 -4.84 0.78
N ALA A 68 -10.78 -5.76 0.66
CA ALA A 68 -9.45 -5.61 1.25
C ALA A 68 -8.42 -5.26 0.18
N VAL A 69 -7.55 -4.31 0.47
CA VAL A 69 -6.48 -3.87 -0.43
C VAL A 69 -5.15 -3.92 0.32
N PRO A 70 -4.09 -4.51 -0.26
CA PRO A 70 -2.77 -4.44 0.34
C PRO A 70 -2.17 -3.04 0.13
N GLY A 71 -1.87 -2.33 1.22
CA GLY A 71 -1.13 -1.07 1.21
C GLY A 71 0.36 -1.30 1.00
N MET A 72 0.71 -2.05 -0.05
CA MET A 72 2.08 -2.44 -0.38
C MET A 72 2.41 -2.08 -1.81
N LEU A 73 3.64 -1.58 -2.04
CA LEU A 73 4.10 -1.17 -3.36
C LEU A 73 4.27 -2.37 -4.30
N VAL A 74 4.72 -3.50 -3.80
CA VAL A 74 5.04 -4.68 -4.63
C VAL A 74 4.53 -5.95 -3.96
N ALA A 75 3.84 -6.79 -4.72
CA ALA A 75 3.38 -8.09 -4.25
C ALA A 75 4.55 -9.06 -4.07
N ALA A 76 4.72 -9.54 -2.83
CA ALA A 76 5.63 -10.62 -2.45
C ALA A 76 4.88 -11.59 -1.53
N MET A 77 5.59 -12.47 -0.83
CA MET A 77 5.01 -13.53 0.02
C MET A 77 3.82 -13.09 0.87
N HIS A 78 3.96 -11.99 1.62
CA HIS A 78 2.90 -11.51 2.52
C HIS A 78 1.64 -11.09 1.75
N THR A 79 1.80 -10.39 0.62
CA THR A 79 0.69 -9.96 -0.23
C THR A 79 0.04 -11.14 -0.96
N LYS A 80 0.85 -12.10 -1.40
CA LYS A 80 0.36 -13.25 -2.19
C LYS A 80 -0.23 -14.36 -1.31
N ASN A 81 0.23 -14.54 -0.07
CA ASN A 81 -0.12 -15.68 0.77
C ASN A 81 -0.68 -15.28 2.15
N ASP A 82 0.06 -14.54 2.96
CA ASP A 82 -0.26 -14.39 4.38
C ASP A 82 -1.53 -13.53 4.59
N ILE A 83 -1.62 -12.39 3.93
CA ILE A 83 -2.81 -11.53 4.01
C ILE A 83 -4.05 -12.26 3.45
N PRO A 84 -4.04 -12.85 2.25
CA PRO A 84 -5.16 -13.64 1.76
C PRO A 84 -5.57 -14.78 2.70
N THR A 85 -4.60 -15.45 3.32
CA THR A 85 -4.89 -16.54 4.28
C THR A 85 -5.68 -16.03 5.49
N VAL A 86 -5.25 -14.91 6.09
CA VAL A 86 -5.97 -14.29 7.22
C VAL A 86 -7.38 -13.84 6.81
N LEU A 87 -7.51 -13.20 5.65
CA LEU A 87 -8.77 -12.69 5.14
C LEU A 87 -9.76 -13.82 4.83
N ASN A 88 -9.31 -14.86 4.13
CA ASN A 88 -10.15 -16.02 3.75
C ASN A 88 -10.59 -16.80 4.99
N ALA A 89 -9.69 -17.03 5.95
CA ALA A 89 -10.03 -17.68 7.21
C ALA A 89 -11.09 -16.90 7.98
N TYR A 90 -10.95 -15.57 8.06
CA TYR A 90 -11.92 -14.71 8.71
C TYR A 90 -13.29 -14.72 8.01
N GLY A 91 -13.30 -14.61 6.69
CA GLY A 91 -14.52 -14.67 5.90
C GLY A 91 -15.27 -15.99 6.09
N ALA A 92 -14.55 -17.12 6.07
CA ALA A 92 -15.13 -18.44 6.30
C ALA A 92 -15.68 -18.60 7.72
N GLU A 93 -14.97 -18.11 8.74
CA GLU A 93 -15.37 -18.19 10.15
C GLU A 93 -16.66 -17.41 10.44
N HIS A 94 -16.84 -16.25 9.79
CA HIS A 94 -17.92 -15.32 10.11
C HIS A 94 -18.99 -15.18 9.03
N GLY A 95 -18.90 -15.94 7.94
CA GLY A 95 -19.85 -15.86 6.82
C GLY A 95 -19.81 -14.51 6.08
N ILE A 96 -18.65 -13.86 6.04
CA ILE A 96 -18.45 -12.57 5.39
C ILE A 96 -17.75 -12.76 4.04
N GLU A 97 -18.30 -12.16 2.98
CA GLU A 97 -17.65 -12.16 1.68
C GLU A 97 -16.43 -11.20 1.71
N VAL A 98 -15.24 -11.72 1.44
CA VAL A 98 -14.02 -10.90 1.37
C VAL A 98 -13.47 -10.93 -0.05
N SER A 99 -13.39 -9.76 -0.68
CA SER A 99 -12.71 -9.58 -1.96
C SER A 99 -11.34 -8.92 -1.71
N TYR A 100 -10.28 -9.49 -2.28
CA TYR A 100 -8.92 -9.00 -2.09
C TYR A 100 -8.38 -8.36 -3.39
N GLY A 101 -7.98 -7.10 -3.31
CA GLY A 101 -7.43 -6.33 -4.43
C GLY A 101 -5.94 -6.59 -4.66
N ARG A 102 -5.43 -6.04 -5.77
CA ARG A 102 -4.00 -6.08 -6.08
C ARG A 102 -3.20 -5.09 -5.23
N ASP A 103 -1.89 -5.28 -5.18
CA ASP A 103 -0.92 -4.31 -4.66
C ASP A 103 -0.94 -2.98 -5.45
N LEU A 104 -0.30 -1.95 -4.90
CA LEU A 104 -0.21 -0.63 -5.54
C LEU A 104 0.63 -0.68 -6.82
N GLY A 105 1.68 -1.48 -6.82
CA GLY A 105 2.47 -1.94 -7.96
C GLY A 105 2.93 -0.85 -8.91
N ILE A 106 2.91 -1.21 -10.18
CA ILE A 106 3.26 -0.35 -11.32
C ILE A 106 2.04 0.38 -11.90
N ASP A 107 1.12 0.79 -11.04
CA ASP A 107 0.00 1.64 -11.46
C ASP A 107 0.51 2.99 -12.00
N PRO A 108 -0.05 3.53 -13.10
CA PRO A 108 0.40 4.81 -13.67
C PRO A 108 0.43 5.96 -12.65
N LYS A 109 -0.50 5.98 -11.69
CA LYS A 109 -0.51 7.00 -10.62
C LYS A 109 0.66 6.86 -9.66
N MET A 110 1.09 5.61 -9.39
CA MET A 110 2.26 5.36 -8.55
C MET A 110 3.56 5.75 -9.28
N ILE A 111 3.64 5.49 -10.58
CA ILE A 111 4.78 5.93 -11.40
C ILE A 111 4.83 7.46 -11.46
N ALA A 112 3.70 8.13 -11.66
CA ALA A 112 3.64 9.59 -11.64
C ALA A 112 4.09 10.16 -10.28
N ALA A 113 3.59 9.59 -9.17
CA ALA A 113 4.00 10.01 -7.82
C ALA A 113 5.51 9.79 -7.56
N ALA A 114 6.08 8.70 -8.06
CA ALA A 114 7.53 8.47 -7.99
C ALA A 114 8.31 9.50 -8.81
N GLY A 115 7.84 9.82 -10.01
CA GLY A 115 8.42 10.87 -10.86
C GLY A 115 8.36 12.26 -10.20
N ASP A 116 7.26 12.58 -9.50
CA ASP A 116 7.15 13.83 -8.73
C ASP A 116 8.22 13.92 -7.64
N ARG A 117 8.46 12.84 -6.89
CA ARG A 117 9.52 12.80 -5.87
C ARG A 117 10.91 13.00 -6.45
N VAL A 118 11.18 12.45 -7.64
CA VAL A 118 12.44 12.65 -8.34
C VAL A 118 12.59 14.13 -8.75
N ARG A 119 11.56 14.73 -9.33
CA ARG A 119 11.56 16.15 -9.73
C ARG A 119 11.78 17.09 -8.54
N GLU A 120 11.11 16.82 -7.43
CA GLU A 120 11.29 17.58 -6.19
C GLU A 120 12.72 17.49 -5.65
N ALA A 121 13.32 16.30 -5.66
CA ALA A 121 14.70 16.10 -5.22
C ALA A 121 15.69 16.84 -6.12
N ILE A 122 15.47 16.82 -7.45
CA ILE A 122 16.29 17.59 -8.41
C ILE A 122 16.15 19.09 -8.13
N ALA A 123 14.91 19.60 -7.98
CA ALA A 123 14.70 21.03 -7.73
C ALA A 123 15.35 21.49 -6.41
N ALA A 124 15.30 20.67 -5.36
CA ALA A 124 15.97 20.97 -4.10
C ALA A 124 17.49 20.99 -4.25
N ALA A 125 18.07 20.02 -4.96
CA ALA A 125 19.52 19.99 -5.22
C ALA A 125 19.97 21.17 -6.09
N ASP A 126 19.22 21.51 -7.13
CA ASP A 126 19.51 22.64 -8.00
C ASP A 126 19.49 23.98 -7.24
N ALA A 127 18.57 24.13 -6.30
CA ALA A 127 18.48 25.34 -5.45
C ALA A 127 19.69 25.47 -4.50
N GLU A 128 20.26 24.37 -4.04
CA GLU A 128 21.39 24.36 -3.10
C GLU A 128 22.75 24.39 -3.80
N HIS A 129 22.87 23.67 -4.93
CA HIS A 129 24.19 23.43 -5.56
C HIS A 129 24.32 23.99 -6.98
N GLY A 130 23.24 24.55 -7.53
CA GLY A 130 23.15 24.99 -8.93
C GLY A 130 22.65 23.90 -9.87
N ALA A 131 22.00 24.33 -10.95
CA ALA A 131 21.32 23.45 -11.88
C ALA A 131 22.27 22.53 -12.66
N VAL A 132 21.95 21.24 -12.68
CA VAL A 132 22.66 20.22 -13.45
C VAL A 132 21.75 19.70 -14.56
N PRO A 133 22.21 19.67 -15.84
CA PRO A 133 21.40 19.12 -16.92
C PRO A 133 21.00 17.67 -16.69
N LEU A 134 19.74 17.29 -16.99
CA LEU A 134 19.23 15.92 -16.79
C LEU A 134 20.12 14.84 -17.43
N LYS A 135 20.75 15.13 -18.59
CA LYS A 135 21.69 14.21 -19.24
C LYS A 135 22.98 13.93 -18.44
N GLN A 136 23.25 14.74 -17.41
CA GLN A 136 24.38 14.56 -16.49
C GLN A 136 23.93 14.07 -15.10
N THR A 137 22.63 13.81 -14.94
CA THR A 137 22.03 13.33 -13.70
C THR A 137 21.80 11.83 -13.78
N CYS A 138 22.12 11.10 -12.73
CA CYS A 138 21.88 9.69 -12.60
C CYS A 138 20.86 9.40 -11.51
N LEU A 139 19.75 8.74 -11.86
CA LEU A 139 18.79 8.23 -10.89
C LEU A 139 19.21 6.82 -10.47
N VAL A 140 19.50 6.63 -9.19
CA VAL A 140 19.79 5.32 -8.61
C VAL A 140 18.54 4.84 -7.87
N VAL A 141 17.90 3.79 -8.37
CA VAL A 141 16.74 3.16 -7.73
C VAL A 141 17.21 1.98 -6.88
N ILE A 142 16.95 2.06 -5.57
CA ILE A 142 17.36 1.04 -4.62
C ILE A 142 16.12 0.26 -4.17
N GLY A 143 16.05 -1.01 -4.57
CA GLY A 143 15.05 -1.97 -4.08
C GLY A 143 15.57 -2.67 -2.82
N ARG A 144 14.68 -2.95 -1.87
CA ARG A 144 15.01 -3.73 -0.67
C ARG A 144 15.41 -5.17 -1.00
N GLY A 145 14.95 -5.67 -2.16
CA GLY A 145 15.07 -7.07 -2.54
C GLY A 145 14.00 -7.95 -1.89
N ALA A 146 13.67 -9.02 -2.57
CA ALA A 146 12.75 -10.05 -2.10
C ALA A 146 13.21 -11.41 -2.64
N SER A 147 12.81 -12.50 -1.97
CA SER A 147 12.98 -13.86 -2.50
C SER A 147 12.04 -14.14 -3.69
N ASP A 148 11.01 -13.32 -3.88
CA ASP A 148 10.08 -13.41 -5.00
C ASP A 148 10.67 -12.68 -6.22
N PRO A 149 10.97 -13.39 -7.33
CA PRO A 149 11.55 -12.79 -8.53
C PRO A 149 10.62 -11.79 -9.22
N ASP A 150 9.28 -11.95 -9.12
CA ASP A 150 8.31 -11.00 -9.69
C ASP A 150 8.40 -9.66 -8.99
N ALA A 151 8.57 -9.68 -7.65
CA ALA A 151 8.74 -8.47 -6.86
C ALA A 151 10.00 -7.71 -7.29
N ASN A 152 11.12 -8.40 -7.47
CA ASN A 152 12.36 -7.80 -7.95
C ASN A 152 12.22 -7.27 -9.39
N GLY A 153 11.54 -8.02 -10.26
CA GLY A 153 11.22 -7.60 -11.63
C GLY A 153 10.36 -6.34 -11.68
N ASN A 154 9.42 -6.18 -10.75
CA ASN A 154 8.58 -4.98 -10.66
C ASN A 154 9.39 -3.74 -10.25
N VAL A 155 10.39 -3.87 -9.39
CA VAL A 155 11.31 -2.76 -9.08
C VAL A 155 12.06 -2.29 -10.34
N ALA A 156 12.56 -3.21 -11.16
CA ALA A 156 13.21 -2.88 -12.43
C ALA A 156 12.24 -2.20 -13.41
N LYS A 157 10.99 -2.66 -13.49
CA LYS A 157 9.96 -2.01 -14.31
C LYS A 157 9.64 -0.57 -13.82
N VAL A 158 9.52 -0.35 -12.51
CA VAL A 158 9.33 1.00 -11.95
C VAL A 158 10.50 1.90 -12.34
N ALA A 159 11.74 1.45 -12.17
CA ALA A 159 12.93 2.21 -12.55
C ALA A 159 12.89 2.63 -14.03
N ARG A 160 12.51 1.70 -14.93
CA ARG A 160 12.39 1.99 -16.36
C ARG A 160 11.28 2.99 -16.67
N LEU A 161 10.10 2.84 -16.05
CA LEU A 161 8.94 3.70 -16.30
C LEU A 161 9.11 5.12 -15.72
N VAL A 162 9.87 5.28 -14.64
CA VAL A 162 10.19 6.62 -14.09
C VAL A 162 11.23 7.35 -14.96
N GLN A 163 12.03 6.59 -15.73
CA GLN A 163 13.03 7.16 -16.65
C GLN A 163 12.37 7.74 -17.93
N GLU A 164 11.24 7.22 -18.36
CA GLU A 164 10.47 7.66 -19.54
C GLU A 164 9.65 8.93 -19.26
#